data_3443f5f8e8806897f4e503f9a5c1171c
#
_entry.id   3443f5f8e8806897f4e503f9a5c1171c
#
_cell.length_a   1.000
_cell.length_b   1.000
_cell.length_c   1.000
_cell.angle_alpha   90.00
_cell.angle_beta   90.00
_cell.angle_gamma   90.00
#
_symmetry.space_group_name_H-M   'P 1'
#
loop_
_entity.id
_entity.type
_entity.pdbx_description
1 polymer ?
#
loop_
_entity_poly.entity_id
_entity_poly.type
_entity_poly.pdbx_seq_one_letter_code
_entity_poly.pdbx_strand_id
1 'polypeptide(L)'
;MNREKLESYLEKNPFAKLSDVVTQILYDEIVVLDIPPASKLNINQIATDLGISRTPVVEAINRLQAIGFVETRPRTSGFYVTDMNMRDMIDLYDARTAIECE
;
A
#
# COMPACT_ATOMS: atom_id res chain seq x y z
N MET A 1 3.32 9.24 6.88
CA MET A 1 3.98 9.15 5.56
C MET A 1 4.66 10.48 5.27
N ASN A 2 5.97 10.48 5.16
CA ASN A 2 6.75 11.67 4.90
C ASN A 2 8.09 11.32 4.26
N ARG A 3 8.83 12.36 3.85
CA ARG A 3 10.11 12.16 3.18
C ARG A 3 11.18 11.54 4.10
N GLU A 4 11.15 11.83 5.38
CA GLU A 4 12.07 11.23 6.33
C GLU A 4 11.96 9.71 6.36
N LYS A 5 10.74 9.22 6.33
CA LYS A 5 10.48 7.77 6.29
C LYS A 5 11.01 7.17 5.00
N LEU A 6 10.82 7.85 3.88
CA LEU A 6 11.36 7.42 2.59
C LEU A 6 12.89 7.34 2.64
N GLU A 7 13.53 8.38 3.16
CA GLU A 7 14.99 8.42 3.26
C GLU A 7 15.53 7.30 4.15
N SER A 8 14.83 7.02 5.25
CA SER A 8 15.21 5.93 6.16
C SER A 8 15.18 4.57 5.44
N TYR A 9 14.15 4.33 4.65
CA TYR A 9 14.05 3.08 3.87
C TYR A 9 15.15 3.00 2.81
N LEU A 10 15.45 4.12 2.15
CA LEU A 10 16.49 4.17 1.13
C LEU A 10 17.88 3.92 1.72
N GLU A 11 18.14 4.42 2.91
CA GLU A 11 19.41 4.17 3.61
C GLU A 11 19.61 2.69 3.90
N LYS A 12 18.54 2.03 4.31
CA LYS A 12 18.58 0.59 4.63
C LYS A 12 18.67 -0.27 3.38
N ASN A 13 18.19 0.24 2.25
CA ASN A 13 18.09 -0.51 1.01
C ASN A 13 18.58 0.33 -0.17
N PRO A 14 19.90 0.63 -0.24
CA PRO A 14 20.40 1.58 -1.23
C PRO A 14 20.24 1.16 -2.69
N PHE A 15 20.01 -0.13 -2.94
CA PHE A 15 19.81 -0.64 -4.29
C PHE A 15 18.35 -0.94 -4.61
N ALA A 16 17.42 -0.65 -3.69
CA ALA A 16 16.02 -0.88 -3.93
C ALA A 16 15.47 0.16 -4.92
N LYS A 17 14.53 -0.28 -5.76
CA LYS A 17 13.82 0.64 -6.63
C LYS A 17 12.92 1.54 -5.79
N LEU A 18 12.75 2.78 -6.25
CA LEU A 18 11.90 3.73 -5.53
C LEU A 18 10.47 3.23 -5.40
N SER A 19 9.92 2.59 -6.44
CA SER A 19 8.57 2.02 -6.37
C SER A 19 8.46 0.91 -5.31
N ASP A 20 9.49 0.11 -5.13
CA ASP A 20 9.50 -0.92 -4.09
C ASP A 20 9.47 -0.31 -2.69
N VAL A 21 10.24 0.76 -2.49
CA VAL A 21 10.28 1.48 -1.22
C VAL A 21 8.93 2.13 -0.92
N VAL A 22 8.33 2.77 -1.91
CA VAL A 22 6.99 3.38 -1.76
C VAL A 22 5.95 2.31 -1.43
N THR A 23 6.01 1.16 -2.10
CA THR A 23 5.11 0.04 -1.82
C THR A 23 5.21 -0.39 -0.37
N GLN A 24 6.43 -0.52 0.15
CA GLN A 24 6.65 -0.92 1.54
C GLN A 24 6.12 0.13 2.52
N ILE A 25 6.34 1.40 2.25
CA ILE A 25 5.84 2.48 3.11
C ILE A 25 4.31 2.46 3.16
N LEU A 26 3.65 2.39 2.01
CA LEU A 26 2.19 2.34 1.95
C LEU A 26 1.64 1.09 2.62
N TYR A 27 2.26 -0.05 2.39
CA TYR A 27 1.87 -1.31 3.03
C TYR A 27 1.93 -1.18 4.55
N ASP A 28 3.04 -0.68 5.08
CA ASP A 28 3.21 -0.53 6.53
C ASP A 28 2.16 0.40 7.11
N GLU A 29 1.86 1.52 6.43
CA GLU A 29 0.87 2.48 6.90
C GLU A 29 -0.55 1.91 6.89
N ILE A 30 -0.87 1.09 5.90
CA ILE A 30 -2.17 0.42 5.83
C ILE A 30 -2.29 -0.62 6.94
N VAL A 31 -1.24 -1.39 7.17
CA VAL A 31 -1.25 -2.47 8.17
C VAL A 31 -1.38 -1.91 9.59
N VAL A 32 -0.70 -0.80 9.90
CA VAL A 32 -0.80 -0.17 11.23
C VAL A 32 -2.00 0.78 11.35
N LEU A 33 -2.83 0.86 10.31
CA LEU A 33 -4.04 1.69 10.26
C LEU A 33 -3.78 3.20 10.32
N ASP A 34 -2.57 3.66 10.01
CA ASP A 34 -2.31 5.09 9.82
C ASP A 34 -3.06 5.62 8.60
N ILE A 35 -3.26 4.77 7.60
CA ILE A 35 -4.19 5.03 6.51
C ILE A 35 -5.44 4.20 6.78
N PRO A 36 -6.57 4.84 7.11
CA PRO A 36 -7.78 4.11 7.49
C PRO A 36 -8.35 3.25 6.36
N PRO A 37 -9.07 2.16 6.68
CA PRO A 37 -9.78 1.39 5.67
C PRO A 37 -10.78 2.26 4.89
N ALA A 38 -10.98 1.94 3.63
CA ALA A 38 -11.88 2.65 2.73
C ALA A 38 -11.45 4.09 2.41
N SER A 39 -10.26 4.51 2.82
CA SER A 39 -9.71 5.83 2.49
C SER A 39 -9.35 5.91 1.02
N LYS A 40 -9.58 7.07 0.42
CA LYS A 40 -9.12 7.34 -0.93
C LYS A 40 -7.63 7.68 -0.89
N LEU A 41 -6.86 7.05 -1.77
CA LEU A 41 -5.43 7.34 -1.92
C LEU A 41 -5.26 8.42 -2.99
N ASN A 42 -4.64 9.52 -2.62
CA ASN A 42 -4.37 10.64 -3.53
C ASN A 42 -2.93 10.55 -4.00
N ILE A 43 -2.74 10.16 -5.26
CA ILE A 43 -1.41 9.97 -5.85
C ILE A 43 -0.58 11.25 -5.78
N ASN A 44 -1.20 12.39 -6.11
CA ASN A 44 -0.50 13.67 -6.08
C ASN A 44 -0.03 14.04 -4.67
N GLN A 45 -0.88 13.82 -3.69
CA GLN A 45 -0.55 14.12 -2.29
C GLN A 45 0.57 13.22 -1.79
N ILE A 46 0.50 11.92 -2.09
CA ILE A 46 1.53 10.97 -1.70
C ILE A 46 2.88 11.35 -2.33
N ALA A 47 2.88 11.66 -3.62
CA ALA A 47 4.09 12.08 -4.32
C ALA A 47 4.68 13.34 -3.71
N THR A 48 3.83 14.32 -3.36
CA THR A 48 4.25 15.55 -2.72
C THR A 48 4.84 15.30 -1.34
N ASP A 49 4.16 14.48 -0.53
CA ASP A 49 4.60 14.17 0.83
C ASP A 49 5.95 13.46 0.83
N LEU A 50 6.19 12.59 -0.13
CA LEU A 50 7.44 11.85 -0.24
C LEU A 50 8.50 12.61 -1.04
N GLY A 51 8.11 13.69 -1.72
CA GLY A 51 9.04 14.49 -2.52
C GLY A 51 9.54 13.76 -3.75
N ILE A 52 8.69 12.97 -4.40
CA ILE A 52 9.03 12.17 -5.57
C ILE A 52 8.02 12.40 -6.68
N SER A 53 8.30 11.84 -7.86
CA SER A 53 7.36 11.90 -8.99
C SER A 53 6.18 10.96 -8.75
N ARG A 54 5.16 11.07 -9.60
CA ARG A 54 3.96 10.23 -9.50
C ARG A 54 4.19 8.79 -9.93
N THR A 55 5.10 8.57 -10.86
CA THR A 55 5.32 7.25 -11.46
C THR A 55 5.58 6.13 -10.43
N PRO A 56 6.54 6.27 -9.50
CA PRO A 56 6.76 5.22 -8.50
C PRO A 56 5.57 5.05 -7.55
N VAL A 57 4.79 6.11 -7.30
CA VAL A 57 3.58 6.01 -6.49
C VAL A 57 2.52 5.18 -7.19
N VAL A 58 2.30 5.42 -8.48
CA VAL A 58 1.34 4.66 -9.29
C VAL A 58 1.73 3.18 -9.33
N GLU A 59 3.00 2.90 -9.55
CA GLU A 59 3.50 1.51 -9.56
C GLU A 59 3.27 0.82 -8.22
N ALA A 60 3.54 1.52 -7.12
CA ALA A 60 3.32 0.99 -5.77
C ALA A 60 1.85 0.68 -5.52
N ILE A 61 0.96 1.60 -5.91
CA ILE A 61 -0.48 1.42 -5.75
C ILE A 61 -0.97 0.24 -6.57
N ASN A 62 -0.47 0.08 -7.80
CA ASN A 62 -0.85 -1.05 -8.64
C ASN A 62 -0.41 -2.39 -8.02
N ARG A 63 0.75 -2.44 -7.38
CA ARG A 63 1.22 -3.63 -6.68
C ARG A 63 0.32 -3.95 -5.49
N LEU A 64 -0.05 -2.94 -4.71
CA LEU A 64 -0.95 -3.11 -3.58
C LEU A 64 -2.34 -3.57 -4.02
N GLN A 65 -2.80 -3.10 -5.18
CA GLN A 65 -4.05 -3.56 -5.77
C GLN A 65 -3.97 -5.05 -6.13
N ALA A 66 -2.86 -5.48 -6.68
CA ALA A 66 -2.66 -6.88 -7.07
C ALA A 66 -2.71 -7.83 -5.87
N ILE A 67 -2.28 -7.38 -4.69
CA ILE A 67 -2.29 -8.20 -3.48
C ILE A 67 -3.53 -7.96 -2.60
N GLY A 68 -4.45 -7.12 -3.05
CA GLY A 68 -5.73 -6.94 -2.38
C GLY A 68 -5.82 -5.86 -1.32
N PHE A 69 -4.78 -5.04 -1.14
CA PHE A 69 -4.80 -3.96 -0.15
C PHE A 69 -5.37 -2.65 -0.69
N VAL A 70 -5.50 -2.54 -2.01
CA VAL A 70 -6.04 -1.36 -2.69
C VAL A 70 -7.07 -1.83 -3.71
N GLU A 71 -8.15 -1.08 -3.87
CA GLU A 71 -9.20 -1.39 -4.83
C GLU A 71 -9.63 -0.15 -5.61
N THR A 72 -10.25 -0.37 -6.77
CA THR A 72 -10.98 0.68 -7.49
C THR A 72 -12.46 0.45 -7.27
N ARG A 73 -13.25 1.52 -7.33
CA ARG A 73 -14.70 1.43 -7.13
C ARG A 73 -15.44 1.88 -8.38
N PRO A 74 -16.56 1.20 -8.73
CA PRO A 74 -17.38 1.62 -9.84
C PRO A 74 -17.88 3.06 -9.65
N ARG A 75 -17.98 3.80 -10.74
CA ARG A 75 -18.49 5.16 -10.76
C ARG A 75 -17.64 6.20 -10.05
N THR A 76 -16.48 5.83 -9.54
CA THR A 76 -15.52 6.76 -8.95
C THR A 76 -14.18 6.59 -9.62
N SER A 77 -13.41 7.67 -9.67
CA SER A 77 -12.03 7.59 -10.13
C SER A 77 -11.10 7.52 -8.93
N GLY A 78 -9.97 6.84 -9.11
CA GLY A 78 -8.95 6.76 -8.08
C GLY A 78 -8.90 5.41 -7.38
N PHE A 79 -8.04 5.36 -6.37
CA PHE A 79 -7.77 4.15 -5.64
C PHE A 79 -8.18 4.31 -4.18
N TYR A 80 -8.68 3.22 -3.59
CA TYR A 80 -9.15 3.21 -2.21
C TYR A 80 -8.49 2.06 -1.46
N VAL A 81 -8.19 2.29 -0.18
CA VAL A 81 -7.72 1.22 0.69
C VAL A 81 -8.86 0.22 0.85
N THR A 82 -8.57 -1.07 0.67
CA THR A 82 -9.54 -2.14 0.86
C THR A 82 -10.10 -2.07 2.27
N ASP A 83 -11.40 -2.27 2.43
CA ASP A 83 -12.03 -2.14 3.75
C ASP A 83 -11.64 -3.31 4.67
N MET A 84 -11.98 -3.15 5.96
CA MET A 84 -11.62 -4.12 7.00
C MET A 84 -12.09 -5.53 6.70
N ASN A 85 -13.31 -5.65 6.18
CA ASN A 85 -13.88 -6.97 5.93
C ASN A 85 -13.09 -7.76 4.90
N MET A 86 -12.64 -7.07 3.85
CA MET A 86 -11.83 -7.73 2.82
C MET A 86 -10.49 -8.18 3.36
N ARG A 87 -9.84 -7.34 4.18
CA ARG A 87 -8.56 -7.72 4.79
C ARG A 87 -8.72 -8.87 5.77
N ASP A 88 -9.80 -8.86 6.56
CA ASP A 88 -10.10 -9.94 7.46
C ASP A 88 -10.34 -11.25 6.70
N MET A 89 -11.02 -11.18 5.58
CA MET A 89 -11.23 -12.35 4.72
C MET A 89 -9.91 -12.90 4.18
N ILE A 90 -9.01 -12.02 3.76
CA ILE A 90 -7.69 -12.43 3.26
C ILE A 90 -6.91 -13.12 4.37
N ASP A 91 -6.89 -12.54 5.56
CA ASP A 91 -6.19 -13.11 6.72
C ASP A 91 -6.78 -14.46 7.11
N LEU A 92 -8.10 -14.57 7.13
CA LEU A 92 -8.76 -15.83 7.45
C LEU A 92 -8.45 -16.91 6.39
N TYR A 93 -8.40 -16.51 5.15
CA TYR A 93 -8.07 -17.43 4.08
C TYR A 93 -6.66 -17.99 4.25
N ASP A 94 -5.69 -17.12 4.53
CA ASP A 94 -4.30 -17.53 4.75
C ASP A 94 -4.20 -18.46 5.96
N ALA A 95 -4.86 -18.11 7.05
CA ALA A 95 -4.86 -18.95 8.25
C ALA A 95 -5.49 -20.31 7.98
N ARG A 96 -6.59 -20.35 7.23
CA ARG A 96 -7.26 -21.58 6.86
C ARG A 96 -6.36 -22.45 5.99
N THR A 97 -5.68 -21.85 5.04
CA THR A 97 -4.74 -22.56 4.17
C THR A 97 -3.64 -23.22 4.99
N ALA A 98 -3.08 -22.51 5.97
CA ALA A 98 -2.06 -23.03 6.85
C ALA A 98 -2.57 -24.22 7.66
N ILE A 99 -3.81 -24.14 8.15
CA ILE A 99 -4.43 -25.23 8.92
C ILE A 99 -4.68 -26.43 8.02
N GLU A 100 -5.15 -26.21 6.82
CA GLU A 100 -5.43 -27.29 5.88
C GLU A 100 -4.18 -28.03 5.44
N CYS A 101 -3.05 -27.36 5.44
CA CYS A 101 -1.78 -27.99 5.09
C CYS A 101 -1.28 -28.94 6.18
N GLU A 102 -1.85 -28.87 7.35
CA GLU A 102 -1.53 -29.78 8.44
C GLU A 102 -2.30 -31.09 8.31
#